data_69ad8e690d89ffbe9511e431b443b074
#
_entry.id   69ad8e690d89ffbe9511e431b443b074
#
_cell.length_a   1.000
_cell.length_b   1.000
_cell.length_c   1.000
_cell.angle_alpha   90.00
_cell.angle_beta   90.00
_cell.angle_gamma   90.00
#
_symmetry.space_group_name_H-M   'P 1'
#
loop_
_entity.id
_entity.type
_entity.pdbx_description
1 polymer ?
#
loop_
_entity_poly.entity_id
_entity_poly.type
_entity_poly.pdbx_seq_one_letter_code
_entity_poly.pdbx_strand_id
1 'polypeptide(L)'
;IYQITRDHSLVEELVEAGAITKEQARLHPQKNVITRALGSEPEVRPDYFEFTLQPGDILLLCSDGLSNMVTDLEMLEYAKEYQDPELICRALMSKALIRGARDNVTVVAVMR
;
A
#
# COMPACT_ATOMS: atom_id res chain seq x y z
N ILE A 1 -10.49 -6.82 -0.51
CA ILE A 1 -9.56 -5.69 -0.34
C ILE A 1 -9.43 -4.91 -1.65
N TYR A 2 -9.36 -3.62 -1.58
CA TYR A 2 -9.09 -2.75 -2.72
C TYR A 2 -8.30 -1.53 -2.26
N GLN A 3 -7.45 -1.01 -3.14
CA GLN A 3 -6.67 0.20 -2.88
C GLN A 3 -7.53 1.44 -3.15
N ILE A 4 -7.58 2.35 -2.18
CA ILE A 4 -8.33 3.61 -2.29
C ILE A 4 -7.46 4.68 -2.95
N THR A 5 -6.20 4.80 -2.51
CA THR A 5 -5.26 5.79 -3.03
C THR A 5 -4.62 5.32 -4.35
N ARG A 6 -4.24 6.28 -5.18
CA ARG A 6 -3.49 6.03 -6.42
C ARG A 6 -2.01 6.30 -6.16
N ASP A 7 -1.15 5.37 -6.54
CA ASP A 7 0.29 5.57 -6.47
C ASP A 7 0.75 6.53 -7.59
N HIS A 8 1.53 7.53 -7.23
CA HIS A 8 2.18 8.41 -8.20
C HIS A 8 3.56 7.83 -8.55
N SER A 9 3.55 6.81 -9.42
CA SER A 9 4.73 6.07 -9.83
C SER A 9 4.72 5.76 -11.32
N LEU A 10 5.91 5.55 -11.88
CA LEU A 10 6.05 5.16 -13.29
C LEU A 10 5.30 3.85 -13.59
N VAL A 11 5.42 2.86 -12.71
CA VAL A 11 4.80 1.55 -12.94
C VAL A 11 3.27 1.63 -12.87
N GLU A 12 2.70 2.49 -12.02
CA GLU A 12 1.25 2.70 -11.98
C GLU A 12 0.75 3.33 -13.29
N GLU A 13 1.46 4.28 -13.85
CA GLU A 13 1.14 4.85 -15.16
C GLU A 13 1.18 3.79 -16.26
N LEU A 14 2.15 2.86 -16.21
CA LEU A 14 2.23 1.75 -17.16
C LEU A 14 1.07 0.75 -17.00
N VAL A 15 0.64 0.47 -15.77
CA VAL A 15 -0.52 -0.38 -15.50
C VAL A 15 -1.80 0.27 -16.03
N GLU A 16 -2.02 1.55 -15.75
CA GLU A 16 -3.18 2.30 -16.23
C GLU A 16 -3.23 2.39 -17.76
N ALA A 17 -2.09 2.51 -18.41
CA ALA A 17 -1.98 2.48 -19.86
C ALA A 17 -2.16 1.08 -20.47
N GLY A 18 -2.30 0.04 -19.66
CA GLY A 18 -2.42 -1.34 -20.12
C GLY A 18 -1.12 -1.97 -20.62
N ALA A 19 0.03 -1.31 -20.40
CA ALA A 19 1.33 -1.80 -20.86
C ALA A 19 1.86 -2.96 -20.01
N ILE A 20 1.55 -2.99 -18.73
CA ILE A 20 1.93 -4.06 -17.79
C ILE A 20 0.77 -4.40 -16.84
N THR A 21 0.82 -5.58 -16.24
CA THR A 21 -0.12 -5.99 -15.17
C THR A 21 0.35 -5.47 -13.81
N LYS A 22 -0.53 -5.54 -12.79
CA LYS A 22 -0.16 -5.21 -11.40
C LYS A 22 0.95 -6.13 -10.87
N GLU A 23 0.91 -7.42 -11.19
CA GLU A 23 1.96 -8.36 -10.81
C GLU A 23 3.31 -7.98 -11.46
N GLN A 24 3.29 -7.64 -12.73
CA GLN A 24 4.49 -7.18 -13.43
C GLN A 24 5.04 -5.89 -12.84
N ALA A 25 4.17 -4.96 -12.41
CA ALA A 25 4.59 -3.73 -11.74
C ALA A 25 5.32 -4.00 -10.43
N ARG A 26 4.90 -4.99 -9.64
CA ARG A 26 5.57 -5.38 -8.38
C ARG A 26 7.00 -5.84 -8.58
N LEU A 27 7.30 -6.44 -9.71
CA LEU A 27 8.62 -7.00 -10.07
C LEU A 27 9.42 -6.09 -11.01
N HIS A 28 8.85 -4.95 -11.40
CA HIS A 28 9.47 -4.07 -12.38
C HIS A 28 10.76 -3.43 -11.81
N PRO A 29 11.84 -3.32 -12.62
CA PRO A 29 13.11 -2.71 -12.17
C PRO A 29 12.95 -1.26 -11.70
N GLN A 30 11.99 -0.52 -12.25
CA GLN A 30 11.72 0.88 -11.94
C GLN A 30 10.50 1.09 -11.02
N LYS A 31 10.11 0.08 -10.25
CA LYS A 31 8.94 0.15 -9.34
C LYS A 31 9.05 1.23 -8.27
N ASN A 32 10.25 1.70 -7.96
CA ASN A 32 10.48 2.74 -6.95
C ASN A 32 10.61 4.15 -7.56
N VAL A 33 10.41 4.32 -8.87
CA VAL A 33 10.42 5.63 -9.52
C VAL A 33 9.09 6.33 -9.27
N ILE A 34 9.12 7.42 -8.51
CA ILE A 34 7.95 8.24 -8.21
C ILE A 34 7.78 9.36 -9.23
N THR A 35 6.54 9.73 -9.54
CA THR A 35 6.19 10.78 -10.48
C THR A 35 5.69 12.06 -9.82
N ARG A 36 5.51 12.03 -8.50
CA ARG A 36 5.09 13.21 -7.71
C ARG A 36 5.79 13.21 -6.36
N ALA A 37 6.42 14.33 -6.01
CA ALA A 37 7.13 14.51 -4.75
C ALA A 37 7.12 15.99 -4.31
N LEU A 38 7.15 16.21 -3.00
CA LEU A 38 7.32 17.55 -2.43
C LEU A 38 8.71 18.09 -2.81
N GLY A 39 8.74 19.33 -3.31
CA GLY A 39 9.97 20.04 -3.63
C GLY A 39 10.58 19.74 -5.00
N SER A 40 10.03 18.80 -5.77
CA SER A 40 10.48 18.54 -7.14
C SER A 40 9.97 19.59 -8.13
N GLU A 41 8.83 20.19 -7.84
CA GLU A 41 8.22 21.28 -8.61
C GLU A 41 7.73 22.38 -7.67
N PRO A 42 7.49 23.64 -8.18
CA PRO A 42 7.00 24.75 -7.35
C PRO A 42 5.68 24.46 -6.64
N GLU A 43 4.81 23.67 -7.28
CA GLU A 43 3.51 23.28 -6.75
C GLU A 43 3.34 21.77 -6.79
N VAL A 44 2.70 21.23 -5.75
CA VAL A 44 2.26 19.84 -5.70
C VAL A 44 0.75 19.80 -5.54
N ARG A 45 0.09 18.93 -6.31
CA ARG A 45 -1.36 18.73 -6.20
C ARG A 45 -1.63 17.46 -5.41
N PRO A 46 -2.21 17.56 -4.19
CA PRO A 46 -2.65 16.39 -3.46
C PRO A 46 -3.92 15.79 -4.11
N ASP A 47 -4.06 14.48 -4.04
CA ASP A 47 -5.31 13.82 -4.35
C ASP A 47 -6.17 13.71 -3.09
N TYR A 48 -7.47 13.85 -3.25
CA TYR A 48 -8.44 13.72 -2.17
C TYR A 48 -9.37 12.56 -2.47
N PHE A 49 -9.58 11.71 -1.47
CA PHE A 49 -10.49 10.58 -1.55
C PHE A 49 -11.47 10.64 -0.38
N GLU A 50 -12.73 10.44 -0.67
CA GLU A 50 -13.79 10.43 0.33
C GLU A 50 -14.51 9.09 0.26
N PHE A 51 -14.65 8.41 1.39
CA PHE A 51 -15.32 7.12 1.48
C PHE A 51 -15.89 6.92 2.89
N THR A 52 -16.83 5.99 3.00
CA THR A 52 -17.48 5.68 4.28
C THR A 52 -17.12 4.26 4.70
N LEU A 53 -16.52 4.11 5.88
CA LEU A 53 -16.32 2.80 6.50
C LEU A 53 -17.64 2.27 7.04
N GLN A 54 -17.99 1.05 6.69
CA GLN A 54 -19.10 0.31 7.27
C GLN A 54 -18.68 -0.40 8.55
N PRO A 55 -19.62 -0.75 9.47
CA PRO A 55 -19.28 -1.60 10.60
C PRO A 55 -18.61 -2.91 10.17
N GLY A 56 -17.45 -3.21 10.73
CA GLY A 56 -16.63 -4.36 10.36
C GLY A 56 -15.58 -4.09 9.29
N ASP A 57 -15.59 -2.93 8.66
CA ASP A 57 -14.53 -2.54 7.72
C ASP A 57 -13.22 -2.23 8.45
N ILE A 58 -12.13 -2.56 7.79
CA ILE A 58 -10.78 -2.25 8.27
C ILE A 58 -10.09 -1.42 7.19
N LEU A 59 -9.64 -0.23 7.58
CA LEU A 59 -8.80 0.63 6.76
C LEU A 59 -7.34 0.43 7.14
N LEU A 60 -6.50 0.13 6.16
CA LEU A 60 -5.05 0.05 6.31
C LEU A 60 -4.38 1.22 5.60
N LEU A 61 -3.47 1.88 6.31
CA LEU A 61 -2.55 2.86 5.72
C LEU A 61 -1.13 2.34 5.94
N CYS A 62 -0.34 2.32 4.91
CA CYS A 62 1.03 1.81 5.04
C CYS A 62 2.00 2.54 4.10
N SER A 63 3.28 2.47 4.46
CA SER A 63 4.36 2.84 3.56
C SER A 63 4.61 1.73 2.53
N ASP A 64 5.33 2.07 1.46
CA ASP A 64 5.73 1.09 0.43
C ASP A 64 6.66 0.00 0.97
N GLY A 65 7.37 0.27 2.07
CA GLY A 65 8.13 -0.74 2.81
C GLY A 65 7.28 -1.94 3.26
N LEU A 66 5.97 -1.73 3.54
CA LEU A 66 5.04 -2.83 3.77
C LEU A 66 4.52 -3.42 2.46
N SER A 67 3.93 -2.62 1.59
CA SER A 67 3.26 -3.10 0.39
C SER A 67 4.19 -3.77 -0.62
N ASN A 68 5.48 -3.45 -0.60
CA ASN A 68 6.49 -4.18 -1.37
C ASN A 68 6.79 -5.57 -0.82
N MET A 69 6.55 -5.81 0.46
CA MET A 69 6.86 -7.08 1.15
C MET A 69 5.65 -7.98 1.34
N VAL A 70 4.46 -7.40 1.45
CA VAL A 70 3.21 -8.10 1.78
C VAL A 70 2.18 -7.80 0.69
N THR A 71 1.57 -8.84 0.13
CA THR A 71 0.56 -8.69 -0.92
C THR A 71 -0.80 -8.28 -0.35
N ASP A 72 -1.68 -7.74 -1.20
CA ASP A 72 -3.05 -7.39 -0.83
C ASP A 72 -3.83 -8.59 -0.29
N LEU A 73 -3.66 -9.77 -0.89
CA LEU A 73 -4.31 -10.99 -0.42
C LEU A 73 -3.84 -11.40 0.97
N GLU A 74 -2.55 -11.29 1.25
CA GLU A 74 -2.01 -11.56 2.59
C GLU A 74 -2.52 -10.55 3.63
N MET A 75 -2.61 -9.26 3.26
CA MET A 75 -3.21 -8.25 4.13
C MET A 75 -4.67 -8.58 4.46
N LEU A 76 -5.43 -9.02 3.46
CA LEU A 76 -6.82 -9.46 3.63
C LEU A 76 -6.92 -10.69 4.55
N GLU A 77 -6.03 -11.67 4.40
CA GLU A 77 -5.99 -12.86 5.25
C GLU A 77 -5.75 -12.49 6.72
N TYR A 78 -4.76 -11.65 7.01
CA TYR A 78 -4.51 -11.18 8.37
C TYR A 78 -5.67 -10.36 8.94
N ALA A 79 -6.29 -9.52 8.13
CA ALA A 79 -7.45 -8.74 8.55
C ALA A 79 -8.64 -9.64 8.94
N LYS A 80 -8.87 -10.72 8.20
CA LYS A 80 -9.92 -11.70 8.50
C LYS A 80 -9.60 -12.57 9.72
N GLU A 81 -8.33 -12.95 9.89
CA GLU A 81 -7.89 -13.83 10.96
C GLU A 81 -7.97 -13.15 12.33
N TYR A 82 -7.43 -11.94 12.44
CA TYR A 82 -7.28 -11.29 13.73
C TYR A 82 -8.45 -10.40 14.14
N GLN A 83 -9.07 -9.72 13.21
CA GLN A 83 -10.16 -8.77 13.47
C GLN A 83 -9.89 -7.79 14.63
N ASP A 84 -8.62 -7.48 14.84
CA ASP A 84 -8.09 -6.59 15.87
C ASP A 84 -6.99 -5.73 15.23
N PRO A 85 -7.12 -4.39 15.26
CA PRO A 85 -6.18 -3.51 14.57
C PRO A 85 -4.73 -3.66 15.04
N GLU A 86 -4.52 -3.86 16.34
CA GLU A 86 -3.17 -4.01 16.89
C GLU A 86 -2.52 -5.31 16.43
N LEU A 87 -3.25 -6.42 16.49
CA LEU A 87 -2.76 -7.73 16.06
C LEU A 87 -2.48 -7.74 14.54
N ILE A 88 -3.35 -7.12 13.75
CA ILE A 88 -3.14 -6.97 12.31
C ILE A 88 -1.83 -6.21 12.03
N CYS A 89 -1.64 -5.05 12.67
CA CYS A 89 -0.40 -4.27 12.50
C CYS A 89 0.85 -5.07 12.89
N ARG A 90 0.81 -5.79 14.01
CA ARG A 90 1.92 -6.62 14.47
C ARG A 90 2.23 -7.76 13.49
N ALA A 91 1.22 -8.44 12.98
CA ALA A 91 1.38 -9.53 12.02
C ALA A 91 1.96 -9.04 10.69
N LEU A 92 1.44 -7.94 10.17
CA LEU A 92 1.94 -7.33 8.93
C LEU A 92 3.39 -6.86 9.07
N MET A 93 3.70 -6.20 10.17
CA MET A 93 5.08 -5.76 10.46
C MET A 93 6.03 -6.95 10.55
N SER A 94 5.67 -7.98 11.30
CA SER A 94 6.48 -9.20 11.43
C SER A 94 6.71 -9.88 10.08
N LYS A 95 5.70 -9.95 9.24
CA LYS A 95 5.82 -10.52 7.89
C LYS A 95 6.80 -9.75 7.02
N ALA A 96 6.70 -8.42 7.02
CA ALA A 96 7.62 -7.56 6.27
C ALA A 96 9.07 -7.73 6.75
N LEU A 97 9.29 -7.78 8.06
CA LEU A 97 10.63 -7.96 8.64
C LEU A 97 11.22 -9.34 8.32
N ILE A 98 10.44 -10.41 8.43
CA ILE A 98 10.88 -11.78 8.09
C ILE A 98 11.30 -11.88 6.62
N ARG A 99 10.62 -11.15 5.73
CA ARG A 99 10.95 -11.09 4.31
C ARG A 99 12.13 -10.17 3.98
N GLY A 100 12.78 -9.60 5.01
CA GLY A 100 13.94 -8.75 4.84
C GLY A 100 13.60 -7.35 4.34
N ALA A 101 12.64 -6.69 4.98
CA ALA A 101 12.23 -5.33 4.63
C ALA A 101 13.44 -4.44 4.33
N ARG A 102 13.49 -3.90 3.10
CA ARG A 102 14.62 -3.11 2.58
C ARG A 102 14.47 -1.62 2.83
N ASP A 103 13.35 -1.22 3.39
CA ASP A 103 12.99 0.18 3.66
C ASP A 103 12.29 0.27 5.01
N ASN A 104 12.01 1.50 5.43
CA ASN A 104 11.21 1.77 6.61
C ASN A 104 9.78 1.24 6.40
N VAL A 105 9.26 0.55 7.41
CA VAL A 105 7.91 -0.03 7.38
C VAL A 105 7.05 0.70 8.39
N THR A 106 5.96 1.26 7.91
CA THR A 106 4.94 1.88 8.75
C THR A 106 3.57 1.33 8.37
N VAL A 107 2.76 0.99 9.37
CA VAL A 107 1.39 0.55 9.16
C VAL A 107 0.47 1.12 10.24
N VAL A 108 -0.70 1.54 9.82
CA VAL A 108 -1.80 1.98 10.70
C VAL A 108 -3.06 1.22 10.29
N ALA A 109 -3.76 0.67 11.25
CA ALA A 109 -5.04 0.01 11.03
C ALA A 109 -6.14 0.74 11.80
N VAL A 110 -7.24 1.00 11.12
CA VAL A 110 -8.46 1.59 11.71
C VAL A 110 -9.62 0.65 11.45
N MET A 111 -10.34 0.28 12.49
CA MET A 111 -11.53 -0.55 12.41
C MET A 111 -12.76 0.26 12.83
N ARG A 112 -13.86 0.09 12.12
CA ARG A 112 -15.15 0.65 12.51
C ARG A 112 -16.04 -0.39 13.20
#